data_0761a5688789c978c6da11c4b72ba640
#
_entry.id   0761a5688789c978c6da11c4b72ba640
#
_cell.length_a   1.000
_cell.length_b   1.000
_cell.length_c   1.000
_cell.angle_alpha   90.00
_cell.angle_beta   90.00
_cell.angle_gamma   90.00
#
_symmetry.space_group_name_H-M   'P 1'
#
loop_
_entity.id
_entity.type
_entity.pdbx_description
1 polymer ?
#
loop_
_entity_poly.entity_id
_entity_poly.type
_entity_poly.pdbx_seq_one_letter_code
_entity_poly.pdbx_strand_id
1 'polypeptide(L)'
;MKQSSASQAAGRSAQSGGAPVSAGPATRRQARGHAWVHARTTGWLMAACLAAASPAWAQGVQAAEHALGAGDACAKDLEAMPAFLMENDAGARELLPQRGEQSMAAALLKARSEAAQIADDKACLALLNNYLKLWRKGHLWVSSSPGAEALAAATPGAAPASAATTTAPPAPEPASGARQPTLRLLTPRTLVIHLPSFSPQHRAALETLLRKQRAALLSRPNWIIDVRDNDGGADSSYAPLLPWLLAEQPVSVGVEWLSTPANQRAHEQICARYAPGDAACVLFAQSVLAALRAVPSGAWARVQADRFVYERGVVPEKRRPQKVAVLMDRDCGSSCEQFLLTVRQGLGVKLLGRPSFGALDYSNMRPFTLPSGRRDLWYATSRSLRLPQLPVDAFGVLPDILLPELQGPGDAAAELQAVQRWLEGGSLQRLPGTGGGKP
;
A
#
# COMPACT_ATOMS: atom_id res chain seq x y z
N MET A 1 -14.48 -55.73 33.48
CA MET A 1 -13.18 -56.40 33.60
C MET A 1 -12.15 -55.28 33.55
N LYS A 2 -11.67 -54.84 34.70
CA LYS A 2 -10.40 -55.15 35.36
C LYS A 2 -9.24 -54.62 34.53
N GLN A 3 -8.56 -53.59 34.91
CA GLN A 3 -7.64 -53.25 36.00
C GLN A 3 -6.40 -52.63 35.30
N SER A 4 -5.97 -51.39 35.67
CA SER A 4 -5.03 -51.07 36.78
C SER A 4 -3.59 -51.18 36.28
N SER A 5 -2.67 -50.28 36.44
CA SER A 5 -2.16 -49.48 37.57
C SER A 5 -0.98 -48.66 37.04
N ALA A 6 -0.81 -47.38 37.31
CA ALA A 6 -0.04 -46.75 38.37
C ALA A 6 1.44 -47.23 38.52
N SER A 7 2.38 -46.28 38.35
CA SER A 7 3.55 -46.19 39.23
C SER A 7 4.24 -44.82 39.13
N GLN A 8 4.40 -44.23 40.29
CA GLN A 8 5.18 -43.07 40.74
C GLN A 8 6.68 -43.37 40.79
N ALA A 9 7.50 -42.30 40.67
CA ALA A 9 8.71 -42.01 41.48
C ALA A 9 9.29 -40.69 40.94
N ALA A 10 9.35 -39.54 41.59
CA ALA A 10 9.96 -39.05 42.82
C ALA A 10 11.48 -39.18 42.83
N GLY A 11 12.16 -38.04 42.93
CA GLY A 11 13.58 -37.93 43.24
C GLY A 11 14.22 -36.57 42.88
N ARG A 12 14.08 -35.55 43.74
CA ARG A 12 15.10 -34.78 44.50
C ARG A 12 16.23 -34.12 43.72
N SER A 13 16.18 -32.80 43.64
CA SER A 13 16.97 -31.76 44.34
C SER A 13 18.49 -31.90 44.39
N ALA A 14 19.20 -30.93 43.85
CA ALA A 14 20.45 -30.39 44.43
C ALA A 14 20.63 -28.92 44.10
N GLN A 15 20.70 -28.13 45.15
CA GLN A 15 21.14 -26.71 45.21
C GLN A 15 22.67 -26.67 45.25
N SER A 16 23.28 -25.69 44.60
CA SER A 16 24.51 -25.00 45.02
C SER A 16 24.62 -23.78 44.10
N GLY A 17 24.62 -22.56 44.53
CA GLY A 17 25.37 -21.93 45.61
C GLY A 17 26.59 -21.27 45.01
N GLY A 18 26.57 -19.98 44.75
CA GLY A 18 27.74 -19.23 44.32
C GLY A 18 27.43 -17.74 44.20
N ALA A 19 27.85 -16.99 45.21
CA ALA A 19 27.62 -15.57 45.47
C ALA A 19 28.52 -14.65 44.60
N PRO A 20 28.37 -13.32 44.70
CA PRO A 20 28.73 -12.31 43.71
C PRO A 20 30.18 -11.81 43.82
N VAL A 21 30.76 -11.36 42.76
CA VAL A 21 32.05 -10.66 42.74
C VAL A 21 31.82 -9.19 42.46
N SER A 22 32.42 -8.46 43.36
CA SER A 22 32.44 -7.02 43.61
C SER A 22 32.98 -6.16 42.49
N ALA A 23 32.45 -4.94 42.45
CA ALA A 23 32.97 -3.78 41.76
C ALA A 23 34.33 -3.31 42.25
N GLY A 24 35.19 -2.81 41.38
CA GLY A 24 36.38 -2.05 41.67
C GLY A 24 36.54 -0.87 40.68
N PRO A 25 37.15 0.24 41.08
CA PRO A 25 36.78 1.56 40.58
C PRO A 25 37.63 2.12 39.48
N ALA A 26 37.09 3.18 38.89
CA ALA A 26 37.63 4.07 37.89
C ALA A 26 39.03 4.61 38.17
N THR A 27 39.86 4.72 37.14
CA THR A 27 40.97 5.67 37.12
C THR A 27 40.81 6.64 35.94
N ARG A 28 40.55 7.90 36.33
CA ARG A 28 40.77 9.10 35.49
C ARG A 28 42.23 9.23 35.16
N ARG A 29 42.55 9.43 33.88
CA ARG A 29 43.78 10.09 33.47
C ARG A 29 43.44 11.33 32.63
N GLN A 30 43.75 12.47 33.26
CA GLN A 30 43.96 13.78 32.63
C GLN A 30 45.32 13.77 31.92
N ALA A 31 45.37 14.35 30.73
CA ALA A 31 46.57 14.94 30.14
C ALA A 31 46.08 16.11 29.26
N ARG A 32 46.20 17.26 29.80
CA ARG A 32 47.20 18.35 29.65
C ARG A 32 47.36 18.78 28.18
N GLY A 33 46.88 20.03 27.96
CA GLY A 33 46.99 20.82 26.79
C GLY A 33 48.43 21.28 26.47
N HIS A 34 48.63 21.63 25.23
CA HIS A 34 49.67 22.58 24.84
C HIS A 34 49.06 23.60 23.88
N ALA A 35 49.09 24.85 24.35
CA ALA A 35 48.90 26.05 23.58
C ALA A 35 50.19 26.43 22.86
N TRP A 36 50.11 26.85 21.61
CA TRP A 36 51.06 27.70 20.89
C TRP A 36 50.28 28.66 20.01
N VAL A 37 50.16 29.87 20.39
CA VAL A 37 50.91 31.12 20.12
C VAL A 37 50.79 31.64 18.67
N HIS A 38 50.18 32.82 18.64
CA HIS A 38 49.98 33.72 17.50
C HIS A 38 51.24 34.05 16.69
N ALA A 39 51.05 34.17 15.36
CA ALA A 39 51.82 35.11 14.54
C ALA A 39 50.87 35.90 13.64
N ARG A 40 50.73 37.17 13.92
CA ARG A 40 50.18 38.19 13.05
C ARG A 40 51.24 38.57 12.03
N THR A 41 50.89 38.58 10.74
CA THR A 41 51.54 39.40 9.75
C THR A 41 50.52 40.13 8.92
N THR A 42 50.54 41.41 9.03
CA THR A 42 49.90 42.44 8.23
C THR A 42 50.54 42.53 6.86
N GLY A 43 49.76 42.67 5.81
CA GLY A 43 50.29 42.88 4.45
C GLY A 43 49.23 43.24 3.44
N TRP A 44 48.92 44.51 3.32
CA TRP A 44 48.66 45.37 2.14
C TRP A 44 47.62 44.96 1.09
N LEU A 45 46.60 45.84 1.04
CA LEU A 45 45.68 46.10 -0.07
C LEU A 45 46.41 46.36 -1.39
N MET A 46 46.03 45.64 -2.44
CA MET A 46 45.99 46.13 -3.80
C MET A 46 44.67 45.72 -4.43
N ALA A 47 43.82 46.71 -4.64
CA ALA A 47 42.63 46.61 -5.46
C ALA A 47 43.04 46.62 -6.93
N ALA A 48 42.86 45.47 -7.61
CA ALA A 48 42.86 45.41 -9.05
C ALA A 48 41.45 45.05 -9.52
N CYS A 49 40.73 46.06 -10.03
CA CYS A 49 39.51 45.90 -10.83
C CYS A 49 39.89 45.18 -12.13
N LEU A 50 39.65 43.87 -12.17
CA LEU A 50 39.54 43.11 -13.42
C LEU A 50 38.04 42.82 -13.63
N ALA A 51 37.42 43.65 -14.49
CA ALA A 51 36.15 43.34 -15.08
C ALA A 51 36.34 42.06 -15.95
N ALA A 52 35.99 40.88 -15.37
CA ALA A 52 35.89 39.66 -16.13
C ALA A 52 34.56 39.70 -16.91
N ALA A 53 34.62 40.10 -18.17
CA ALA A 53 33.59 39.81 -19.14
C ALA A 53 33.48 38.30 -19.27
N SER A 54 32.44 37.70 -18.66
CA SER A 54 32.08 36.30 -18.85
C SER A 54 31.71 36.13 -20.33
N PRO A 55 32.31 35.18 -21.05
CA PRO A 55 31.94 34.99 -22.45
C PRO A 55 30.50 34.41 -22.52
N ALA A 56 29.65 35.10 -23.22
CA ALA A 56 28.22 34.81 -23.41
C ALA A 56 27.93 33.41 -24.06
N TRP A 57 28.99 32.67 -24.47
CA TRP A 57 28.86 31.32 -25.02
C TRP A 57 28.76 30.22 -23.92
N ALA A 58 29.13 30.52 -22.69
CA ALA A 58 29.06 29.51 -21.59
C ALA A 58 27.64 29.35 -20.98
N GLN A 59 26.69 30.26 -21.30
CA GLN A 59 25.30 30.14 -20.83
C GLN A 59 24.36 29.48 -21.84
N GLY A 60 24.83 29.13 -23.04
CA GLY A 60 24.03 28.53 -24.12
C GLY A 60 24.03 27.00 -24.19
N VAL A 61 24.77 26.28 -23.35
CA VAL A 61 24.95 24.82 -23.49
C VAL A 61 24.04 24.02 -22.53
N GLN A 62 23.29 24.65 -21.63
CA GLN A 62 22.39 23.93 -20.69
C GLN A 62 20.88 24.00 -21.06
N ALA A 63 20.49 24.50 -22.20
CA ALA A 63 19.10 24.73 -22.54
C ALA A 63 18.62 24.13 -23.87
N ALA A 64 19.16 23.01 -24.30
CA ALA A 64 18.59 22.26 -25.43
C ALA A 64 18.69 20.77 -25.24
N GLU A 65 18.24 20.23 -24.10
CA GLU A 65 17.65 18.92 -24.13
C GLU A 65 16.34 19.08 -24.90
N HIS A 66 16.35 18.71 -26.19
CA HIS A 66 15.17 18.68 -27.02
C HIS A 66 14.13 17.87 -26.28
N ALA A 67 12.99 18.48 -25.92
CA ALA A 67 11.88 17.76 -25.32
C ALA A 67 11.52 16.62 -26.28
N LEU A 68 11.75 15.36 -25.84
CA LEU A 68 11.44 14.18 -26.62
C LEU A 68 10.00 14.26 -27.11
N GLY A 69 9.75 13.87 -28.37
CA GLY A 69 8.40 13.66 -28.88
C GLY A 69 7.63 12.66 -27.99
N ALA A 70 6.31 12.67 -28.07
CA ALA A 70 5.47 11.77 -27.24
C ALA A 70 5.83 10.29 -27.50
N GLY A 71 6.04 9.90 -28.76
CA GLY A 71 6.45 8.55 -29.15
C GLY A 71 7.84 8.18 -28.62
N ASP A 72 8.84 9.07 -28.77
CA ASP A 72 10.21 8.81 -28.28
C ASP A 72 10.26 8.69 -26.78
N ALA A 73 9.52 9.56 -26.05
CA ALA A 73 9.39 9.49 -24.61
C ALA A 73 8.71 8.18 -24.15
N CYS A 74 7.70 7.75 -24.91
CA CYS A 74 6.99 6.50 -24.64
C CYS A 74 7.88 5.27 -24.86
N ALA A 75 8.62 5.25 -25.97
CA ALA A 75 9.57 4.18 -26.29
C ALA A 75 10.69 4.09 -25.22
N LYS A 76 11.26 5.24 -24.82
CA LYS A 76 12.28 5.30 -23.77
C LYS A 76 11.79 4.74 -22.44
N ASP A 77 10.56 5.05 -22.06
CA ASP A 77 9.94 4.53 -20.82
C ASP A 77 9.69 3.02 -20.93
N LEU A 78 9.12 2.56 -22.03
CA LEU A 78 8.86 1.13 -22.30
C LEU A 78 10.14 0.29 -22.21
N GLU A 79 11.23 0.77 -22.81
CA GLU A 79 12.52 0.08 -22.83
C GLU A 79 13.11 -0.14 -21.43
N ALA A 80 12.92 0.82 -20.55
CA ALA A 80 13.49 0.76 -19.19
C ALA A 80 12.72 -0.20 -18.27
N MET A 81 11.42 -0.43 -18.52
CA MET A 81 10.55 -1.15 -17.58
C MET A 81 10.97 -2.61 -17.33
N PRO A 82 11.27 -3.46 -18.33
CA PRO A 82 11.58 -4.88 -18.06
C PRO A 82 12.77 -5.07 -17.15
N ALA A 83 13.87 -4.39 -17.42
CA ALA A 83 15.10 -4.49 -16.61
C ALA A 83 14.85 -3.97 -15.18
N PHE A 84 14.17 -2.83 -15.06
CA PHE A 84 13.83 -2.26 -13.77
C PHE A 84 12.94 -3.21 -12.95
N LEU A 85 11.91 -3.81 -13.57
CA LEU A 85 11.00 -4.74 -12.90
C LEU A 85 11.72 -6.01 -12.44
N MET A 86 12.56 -6.59 -13.28
CA MET A 86 13.33 -7.78 -12.91
C MET A 86 14.29 -7.55 -11.76
N GLU A 87 14.79 -6.34 -11.60
CA GLU A 87 15.68 -5.99 -10.49
C GLU A 87 14.91 -5.64 -9.20
N ASN A 88 13.82 -4.87 -9.30
CA ASN A 88 13.25 -4.14 -8.18
C ASN A 88 11.83 -4.54 -7.78
N ASP A 89 11.03 -5.14 -8.70
CA ASP A 89 9.66 -5.57 -8.39
C ASP A 89 9.66 -6.94 -7.69
N ALA A 90 8.94 -7.01 -6.58
CA ALA A 90 8.89 -8.19 -5.71
C ALA A 90 8.29 -9.44 -6.39
N GLY A 91 7.48 -9.28 -7.45
CA GLY A 91 6.83 -10.40 -8.14
C GLY A 91 7.43 -10.73 -9.50
N ALA A 92 8.17 -9.82 -10.13
CA ALA A 92 8.56 -9.98 -11.53
C ALA A 92 9.39 -11.26 -11.78
N ARG A 93 10.37 -11.56 -10.93
CA ARG A 93 11.23 -12.75 -11.06
C ARG A 93 10.48 -14.07 -10.92
N GLU A 94 9.42 -14.09 -10.11
CA GLU A 94 8.62 -15.29 -9.88
C GLU A 94 7.55 -15.49 -10.96
N LEU A 95 7.01 -14.40 -11.50
CA LEU A 95 5.91 -14.42 -12.45
C LEU A 95 6.37 -14.55 -13.91
N LEU A 96 7.55 -14.02 -14.26
CA LEU A 96 8.06 -14.06 -15.62
C LEU A 96 8.16 -15.49 -16.19
N PRO A 97 8.70 -16.50 -15.47
CA PRO A 97 8.73 -17.89 -15.97
C PRO A 97 7.33 -18.46 -16.23
N GLN A 98 6.35 -18.05 -15.42
CA GLN A 98 4.95 -18.49 -15.58
C GLN A 98 4.27 -17.87 -16.80
N ARG A 99 4.71 -16.69 -17.25
CA ARG A 99 4.20 -16.00 -18.44
C ARG A 99 4.86 -16.46 -19.74
N GLY A 100 6.06 -17.07 -19.63
CA GLY A 100 6.89 -17.47 -20.76
C GLY A 100 7.73 -16.33 -21.31
N GLU A 101 9.05 -16.46 -21.24
CA GLU A 101 10.00 -15.43 -21.65
C GLU A 101 9.82 -15.01 -23.13
N GLN A 102 9.59 -15.99 -24.02
CA GLN A 102 9.35 -15.72 -25.43
C GLN A 102 8.07 -14.91 -25.68
N SER A 103 7.00 -15.21 -24.96
CA SER A 103 5.74 -14.46 -25.04
C SER A 103 5.91 -13.02 -24.58
N MET A 104 6.67 -12.81 -23.49
CA MET A 104 6.95 -11.48 -22.98
C MET A 104 7.89 -10.67 -23.89
N ALA A 105 8.88 -11.32 -24.53
CA ALA A 105 9.74 -10.70 -25.52
C ALA A 105 8.94 -10.29 -26.78
N ALA A 106 8.05 -11.15 -27.29
CA ALA A 106 7.16 -10.82 -28.40
C ALA A 106 6.21 -9.65 -28.07
N ALA A 107 5.65 -9.64 -26.85
CA ALA A 107 4.81 -8.54 -26.37
C ALA A 107 5.58 -7.21 -26.29
N LEU A 108 6.83 -7.23 -25.85
CA LEU A 108 7.70 -6.06 -25.83
C LEU A 108 7.97 -5.54 -27.23
N LEU A 109 8.31 -6.41 -28.18
CA LEU A 109 8.53 -6.02 -29.58
C LEU A 109 7.28 -5.38 -30.21
N LYS A 110 6.10 -5.95 -29.95
CA LYS A 110 4.83 -5.36 -30.38
C LYS A 110 4.61 -3.98 -29.76
N ALA A 111 4.76 -3.86 -28.44
CA ALA A 111 4.60 -2.58 -27.74
C ALA A 111 5.60 -1.51 -28.25
N ARG A 112 6.84 -1.88 -28.60
CA ARG A 112 7.83 -0.99 -29.23
C ARG A 112 7.35 -0.41 -30.55
N SER A 113 6.80 -1.26 -31.41
CA SER A 113 6.28 -0.80 -32.72
C SER A 113 5.10 0.15 -32.56
N GLU A 114 4.27 -0.06 -31.57
CA GLU A 114 3.15 0.83 -31.24
C GLU A 114 3.63 2.14 -30.60
N ALA A 115 4.63 2.09 -29.71
CA ALA A 115 5.19 3.27 -29.04
C ALA A 115 5.73 4.31 -30.04
N ALA A 116 6.35 3.88 -31.12
CA ALA A 116 6.85 4.77 -32.17
C ALA A 116 5.75 5.59 -32.88
N GLN A 117 4.49 5.14 -32.79
CA GLN A 117 3.34 5.80 -33.43
C GLN A 117 2.49 6.61 -32.44
N ILE A 118 2.90 6.69 -31.19
CA ILE A 118 2.15 7.39 -30.13
C ILE A 118 2.15 8.90 -30.38
N ALA A 119 0.96 9.49 -30.41
CA ALA A 119 0.76 10.91 -30.66
C ALA A 119 0.74 11.75 -29.38
N ASP A 120 0.31 11.18 -28.25
CA ASP A 120 0.11 11.90 -26.99
C ASP A 120 0.40 11.05 -25.74
N ASP A 121 0.51 11.71 -24.58
CA ASP A 121 0.83 11.05 -23.31
C ASP A 121 -0.29 10.12 -22.82
N LYS A 122 -1.56 10.37 -23.16
CA LYS A 122 -2.69 9.52 -22.79
C LYS A 122 -2.63 8.17 -23.51
N ALA A 123 -2.34 8.19 -24.80
CA ALA A 123 -2.16 6.97 -25.60
C ALA A 123 -0.95 6.16 -25.08
N CYS A 124 0.14 6.84 -24.71
CA CYS A 124 1.29 6.20 -24.10
C CYS A 124 0.94 5.51 -22.76
N LEU A 125 0.24 6.19 -21.86
CA LEU A 125 -0.20 5.59 -20.60
C LEU A 125 -1.05 4.33 -20.83
N ALA A 126 -1.94 4.36 -21.82
CA ALA A 126 -2.74 3.20 -22.18
C ALA A 126 -1.87 2.03 -22.69
N LEU A 127 -0.90 2.30 -23.57
CA LEU A 127 0.04 1.30 -24.09
C LEU A 127 0.85 0.66 -22.96
N LEU A 128 1.50 1.49 -22.13
CA LEU A 128 2.36 1.01 -21.04
C LEU A 128 1.56 0.18 -20.02
N ASN A 129 0.38 0.64 -19.64
CA ASN A 129 -0.48 -0.10 -18.72
C ASN A 129 -0.98 -1.42 -19.33
N ASN A 130 -1.29 -1.49 -20.62
CA ASN A 130 -1.67 -2.73 -21.30
C ASN A 130 -0.49 -3.72 -21.35
N TYR A 131 0.74 -3.24 -21.57
CA TYR A 131 1.94 -4.06 -21.48
C TYR A 131 2.16 -4.61 -20.07
N LEU A 132 1.99 -3.78 -19.02
CA LEU A 132 2.17 -4.19 -17.62
C LEU A 132 1.14 -5.23 -17.16
N LYS A 133 -0.09 -5.23 -17.69
CA LYS A 133 -1.10 -6.28 -17.41
C LYS A 133 -0.64 -7.69 -17.79
N LEU A 134 0.30 -7.81 -18.73
CA LEU A 134 0.90 -9.09 -19.11
C LEU A 134 1.84 -9.62 -18.01
N TRP A 135 2.46 -8.74 -17.26
CA TRP A 135 3.32 -9.12 -16.13
C TRP A 135 2.47 -9.57 -14.94
N ARG A 136 1.52 -8.73 -14.50
CA ARG A 136 0.68 -8.98 -13.32
C ARG A 136 -0.63 -8.20 -13.42
N LYS A 137 -1.70 -8.78 -12.85
CA LYS A 137 -3.04 -8.18 -12.88
C LYS A 137 -3.14 -6.91 -12.04
N GLY A 138 -2.54 -6.90 -10.85
CA GLY A 138 -2.65 -5.81 -9.88
C GLY A 138 -1.29 -5.35 -9.34
N HIS A 139 -1.28 -4.23 -8.65
CA HIS A 139 -0.09 -3.64 -8.02
C HIS A 139 1.09 -3.43 -8.98
N LEU A 140 0.76 -3.08 -10.24
CA LEU A 140 1.73 -2.73 -11.28
C LEU A 140 1.04 -1.86 -12.32
N TRP A 141 1.39 -0.55 -12.37
CA TRP A 141 0.82 0.39 -13.34
C TRP A 141 1.72 1.60 -13.55
N VAL A 142 1.42 2.39 -14.58
CA VAL A 142 2.04 3.69 -14.87
C VAL A 142 1.00 4.80 -14.72
N SER A 143 1.38 5.90 -14.06
CA SER A 143 0.61 7.13 -13.99
C SER A 143 1.43 8.32 -14.54
N SER A 144 0.78 9.45 -14.80
CA SER A 144 1.50 10.71 -15.03
C SER A 144 2.33 11.08 -13.80
N SER A 145 3.55 11.59 -13.99
CA SER A 145 4.36 12.11 -12.90
C SER A 145 3.87 13.51 -12.52
N PRO A 146 3.76 13.88 -11.24
CA PRO A 146 3.41 15.23 -10.81
C PRO A 146 4.35 16.32 -11.35
N GLY A 147 5.61 15.98 -11.66
CA GLY A 147 6.57 16.87 -12.30
C GLY A 147 6.29 17.12 -13.78
N ALA A 148 5.59 16.23 -14.46
CA ALA A 148 5.29 16.38 -15.89
C ALA A 148 4.24 17.47 -16.16
N GLU A 149 3.29 17.68 -15.28
CA GLU A 149 2.29 18.74 -15.37
C GLU A 149 2.94 20.12 -15.26
N ALA A 150 3.94 20.26 -14.39
CA ALA A 150 4.73 21.49 -14.27
C ALA A 150 5.59 21.76 -15.52
N LEU A 151 6.11 20.73 -16.17
CA LEU A 151 6.90 20.82 -17.40
C LEU A 151 6.03 21.17 -18.61
N ALA A 152 4.82 20.60 -18.71
CA ALA A 152 3.85 20.92 -19.77
C ALA A 152 3.33 22.36 -19.67
N ALA A 153 3.14 22.88 -18.45
CA ALA A 153 2.77 24.27 -18.21
C ALA A 153 3.89 25.29 -18.52
N ALA A 154 5.15 24.85 -18.59
CA ALA A 154 6.31 25.69 -18.89
C ALA A 154 6.63 25.78 -20.40
N THR A 155 5.87 25.11 -21.28
CA THR A 155 6.10 25.16 -22.73
C THR A 155 5.56 26.48 -23.30
N PRO A 156 6.35 27.29 -24.02
CA PRO A 156 5.89 28.55 -24.57
C PRO A 156 4.83 28.33 -25.65
N GLY A 157 3.59 28.65 -25.39
CA GLY A 157 2.47 28.54 -26.32
C GLY A 157 1.09 28.32 -25.71
N ALA A 158 0.99 28.05 -24.43
CA ALA A 158 -0.29 27.93 -23.72
C ALA A 158 -0.64 29.29 -23.07
N ALA A 159 -1.83 29.81 -23.37
CA ALA A 159 -2.33 31.06 -22.80
C ALA A 159 -2.42 31.01 -21.27
N PRO A 160 -2.17 32.14 -20.55
CA PRO A 160 -2.08 32.11 -19.09
C PRO A 160 -3.45 31.92 -18.46
N ALA A 161 -3.65 30.82 -17.76
CA ALA A 161 -4.69 30.70 -16.75
C ALA A 161 -4.22 31.41 -15.48
N SER A 162 -5.07 32.26 -14.97
CA SER A 162 -4.94 33.19 -13.85
C SER A 162 -4.18 32.61 -12.64
N ALA A 163 -3.25 33.41 -12.11
CA ALA A 163 -2.45 33.13 -10.93
C ALA A 163 -3.31 32.89 -9.70
N ALA A 164 -3.25 31.68 -9.15
CA ALA A 164 -3.72 31.33 -7.82
C ALA A 164 -2.55 30.82 -6.98
N THR A 165 -2.49 31.33 -5.81
CA THR A 165 -1.55 31.26 -4.70
C THR A 165 -0.93 29.87 -4.48
N THR A 166 0.40 29.84 -4.36
CA THR A 166 1.27 28.68 -4.11
C THR A 166 0.97 28.01 -2.77
N THR A 167 0.17 26.97 -2.80
CA THR A 167 0.16 25.92 -1.79
C THR A 167 0.68 24.65 -2.44
N ALA A 168 1.47 23.86 -1.71
CA ALA A 168 2.07 22.61 -2.20
C ALA A 168 1.03 21.72 -2.91
N PRO A 169 1.39 21.07 -4.04
CA PRO A 169 0.43 20.26 -4.79
C PRO A 169 -0.09 19.12 -3.91
N PRO A 170 -1.40 18.90 -3.86
CA PRO A 170 -1.97 17.72 -3.24
C PRO A 170 -1.49 16.48 -4.00
N ALA A 171 -1.33 15.36 -3.28
CA ALA A 171 -1.12 14.05 -3.89
C ALA A 171 -2.18 13.82 -4.98
N PRO A 172 -1.85 13.12 -6.10
CA PRO A 172 -2.81 12.89 -7.17
C PRO A 172 -4.06 12.22 -6.60
N GLU A 173 -5.17 12.95 -6.62
CA GLU A 173 -6.47 12.39 -6.29
C GLU A 173 -6.83 11.33 -7.34
N PRO A 174 -7.29 10.14 -6.93
CA PRO A 174 -8.05 9.32 -7.85
C PRO A 174 -9.28 10.14 -8.26
N ALA A 175 -9.53 10.23 -9.57
CA ALA A 175 -10.65 10.95 -10.16
C ALA A 175 -11.98 10.26 -9.82
N SER A 176 -12.42 10.39 -8.59
CA SER A 176 -13.81 10.22 -8.16
C SER A 176 -14.00 11.14 -6.97
N GLY A 177 -14.98 12.02 -7.02
CA GLY A 177 -15.33 12.89 -5.89
C GLY A 177 -15.36 12.05 -4.62
N ALA A 178 -14.45 12.32 -3.69
CA ALA A 178 -14.12 11.45 -2.56
C ALA A 178 -15.38 11.10 -1.76
N ARG A 179 -15.96 9.95 -2.06
CA ARG A 179 -17.10 9.41 -1.29
C ARG A 179 -16.58 9.09 0.11
N GLN A 180 -16.99 9.87 1.09
CA GLN A 180 -16.61 9.70 2.49
C GLN A 180 -17.29 8.46 3.11
N PRO A 181 -16.68 7.85 4.14
CA PRO A 181 -17.35 6.84 4.95
C PRO A 181 -18.70 7.34 5.47
N THR A 182 -19.74 6.54 5.34
CA THR A 182 -21.10 6.90 5.77
C THR A 182 -21.72 5.81 6.65
N LEU A 183 -22.68 6.21 7.51
CA LEU A 183 -23.51 5.29 8.29
C LEU A 183 -24.98 5.64 8.10
N ARG A 184 -25.77 4.63 7.79
CA ARG A 184 -27.25 4.73 7.71
C ARG A 184 -27.91 3.69 8.60
N LEU A 185 -29.02 4.08 9.23
CA LEU A 185 -29.90 3.16 9.91
C LEU A 185 -30.88 2.59 8.88
N LEU A 186 -30.87 1.27 8.71
CA LEU A 186 -31.79 0.60 7.78
C LEU A 186 -33.10 0.22 8.49
N THR A 187 -32.98 -0.31 9.70
CA THR A 187 -34.11 -0.71 10.55
C THR A 187 -33.76 -0.43 12.03
N PRO A 188 -34.75 -0.61 12.97
CA PRO A 188 -34.40 -0.56 14.40
C PRO A 188 -33.37 -1.57 14.85
N ARG A 189 -33.07 -2.61 14.05
CA ARG A 189 -32.12 -3.69 14.39
C ARG A 189 -30.83 -3.65 13.57
N THR A 190 -30.82 -3.01 12.39
CA THR A 190 -29.72 -3.09 11.43
C THR A 190 -29.24 -1.71 10.99
N LEU A 191 -27.92 -1.52 10.97
CA LEU A 191 -27.29 -0.37 10.33
C LEU A 191 -26.35 -0.82 9.20
N VAL A 192 -26.01 0.10 8.30
CA VAL A 192 -24.99 -0.07 7.29
C VAL A 192 -23.92 1.00 7.43
N ILE A 193 -22.66 0.58 7.36
CA ILE A 193 -21.47 1.44 7.22
C ILE A 193 -20.90 1.19 5.83
N HIS A 194 -20.92 2.22 4.99
CA HIS A 194 -20.31 2.17 3.66
C HIS A 194 -18.92 2.77 3.72
N LEU A 195 -17.93 2.02 3.22
CA LEU A 195 -16.52 2.34 3.20
C LEU A 195 -16.02 2.31 1.76
N PRO A 196 -16.14 3.41 1.02
CA PRO A 196 -15.88 3.44 -0.44
C PRO A 196 -14.40 3.35 -0.81
N SER A 197 -13.50 3.58 0.13
CA SER A 197 -12.04 3.48 -0.04
C SER A 197 -11.36 3.42 1.32
N PHE A 198 -10.17 2.83 1.37
CA PHE A 198 -9.25 2.90 2.51
C PHE A 198 -8.12 3.89 2.29
N SER A 199 -8.34 4.92 1.48
CA SER A 199 -7.43 6.04 1.35
C SER A 199 -7.07 6.64 2.71
N PRO A 200 -5.79 7.02 2.98
CA PRO A 200 -5.33 7.51 4.29
C PRO A 200 -6.15 8.69 4.84
N GLN A 201 -6.62 9.58 3.98
CA GLN A 201 -7.46 10.72 4.37
C GLN A 201 -8.83 10.31 4.94
N HIS A 202 -9.32 9.09 4.68
CA HIS A 202 -10.59 8.61 5.21
C HIS A 202 -10.53 8.14 6.66
N ARG A 203 -9.34 7.92 7.22
CA ARG A 203 -9.17 7.49 8.60
C ARG A 203 -9.84 8.43 9.59
N ALA A 204 -9.51 9.72 9.54
CA ALA A 204 -10.06 10.72 10.46
C ALA A 204 -11.58 10.88 10.30
N ALA A 205 -12.09 10.76 9.06
CA ALA A 205 -13.52 10.77 8.78
C ALA A 205 -14.22 9.57 9.42
N LEU A 206 -13.65 8.36 9.30
CA LEU A 206 -14.17 7.14 9.92
C LEU A 206 -14.15 7.24 11.45
N GLU A 207 -13.05 7.67 12.05
CA GLU A 207 -12.96 7.89 13.51
C GLU A 207 -14.04 8.86 14.01
N THR A 208 -14.24 9.94 13.28
CA THR A 208 -15.28 10.93 13.59
C THR A 208 -16.69 10.36 13.44
N LEU A 209 -16.94 9.58 12.38
CA LEU A 209 -18.22 8.90 12.15
C LEU A 209 -18.54 7.93 13.30
N LEU A 210 -17.59 7.05 13.67
CA LEU A 210 -17.78 6.07 14.74
C LEU A 210 -18.02 6.76 16.09
N ARG A 211 -17.29 7.84 16.39
CA ARG A 211 -17.50 8.62 17.61
C ARG A 211 -18.87 9.29 17.64
N LYS A 212 -19.28 9.97 16.58
CA LYS A 212 -20.57 10.67 16.49
C LYS A 212 -21.75 9.70 16.53
N GLN A 213 -21.60 8.52 15.94
CA GLN A 213 -22.67 7.53 15.82
C GLN A 213 -22.61 6.45 16.92
N ARG A 214 -21.84 6.67 17.98
CA ARG A 214 -21.61 5.65 19.03
C ARG A 214 -22.93 5.09 19.63
N ALA A 215 -23.94 5.92 19.85
CA ALA A 215 -25.23 5.46 20.37
C ALA A 215 -25.95 4.51 19.39
N ALA A 216 -25.91 4.81 18.09
CA ALA A 216 -26.45 3.95 17.05
C ALA A 216 -25.69 2.62 16.97
N LEU A 217 -24.36 2.66 17.03
CA LEU A 217 -23.49 1.48 17.02
C LEU A 217 -23.79 0.56 18.20
N LEU A 218 -23.95 1.11 19.41
CA LEU A 218 -24.24 0.33 20.62
C LEU A 218 -25.68 -0.24 20.67
N SER A 219 -26.62 0.35 19.96
CA SER A 219 -28.04 -0.05 20.00
C SER A 219 -28.46 -1.03 18.91
N ARG A 220 -27.63 -1.24 17.87
CA ARG A 220 -27.99 -2.12 16.73
C ARG A 220 -27.22 -3.43 16.81
N PRO A 221 -27.93 -4.58 16.93
CA PRO A 221 -27.27 -5.90 17.00
C PRO A 221 -26.73 -6.38 15.65
N ASN A 222 -27.20 -5.85 14.52
CA ASN A 222 -26.82 -6.28 13.18
C ASN A 222 -26.15 -5.14 12.41
N TRP A 223 -25.01 -5.41 11.82
CA TRP A 223 -24.28 -4.45 11.00
C TRP A 223 -24.02 -5.01 9.60
N ILE A 224 -24.12 -4.13 8.61
CA ILE A 224 -23.60 -4.36 7.26
C ILE A 224 -22.41 -3.43 7.09
N ILE A 225 -21.27 -3.98 6.72
CA ILE A 225 -20.09 -3.23 6.30
C ILE A 225 -20.02 -3.38 4.79
N ASP A 226 -20.28 -2.30 4.06
CA ASP A 226 -20.30 -2.30 2.61
C ASP A 226 -18.96 -1.77 2.09
N VAL A 227 -18.13 -2.67 1.54
CA VAL A 227 -16.84 -2.38 0.93
C VAL A 227 -16.85 -2.64 -0.58
N ARG A 228 -18.01 -2.69 -1.20
CA ARG A 228 -18.12 -2.75 -2.65
C ARG A 228 -17.54 -1.48 -3.25
N ASP A 229 -16.90 -1.58 -4.39
CA ASP A 229 -16.16 -0.51 -5.07
C ASP A 229 -14.94 0.04 -4.28
N ASN A 230 -14.43 -0.68 -3.26
CA ASN A 230 -13.28 -0.26 -2.45
C ASN A 230 -11.98 -0.87 -3.00
N ASP A 231 -11.20 -0.10 -3.73
CA ASP A 231 -9.94 -0.51 -4.35
C ASP A 231 -8.75 -0.59 -3.39
N GLY A 232 -8.96 -0.35 -2.08
CA GLY A 232 -7.93 -0.42 -1.05
C GLY A 232 -7.41 0.94 -0.57
N GLY A 233 -6.12 1.02 -0.29
CA GLY A 233 -5.44 2.19 0.28
C GLY A 233 -4.45 1.82 1.37
N ALA A 234 -4.72 2.18 2.63
CA ALA A 234 -3.86 1.88 3.77
C ALA A 234 -4.62 1.12 4.88
N ASP A 235 -3.98 0.11 5.45
CA ASP A 235 -4.54 -0.69 6.56
C ASP A 235 -4.89 0.17 7.79
N SER A 236 -4.16 1.26 8.00
CA SER A 236 -4.44 2.22 9.08
C SER A 236 -5.80 2.90 8.93
N SER A 237 -6.37 2.97 7.72
CA SER A 237 -7.63 3.67 7.46
C SER A 237 -8.84 2.94 8.04
N TYR A 238 -8.83 1.60 8.03
CA TYR A 238 -9.91 0.81 8.63
C TYR A 238 -9.65 0.41 10.10
N ALA A 239 -8.43 0.63 10.60
CA ALA A 239 -8.06 0.24 11.96
C ALA A 239 -9.05 0.71 13.06
N PRO A 240 -9.66 1.92 12.98
CA PRO A 240 -10.64 2.38 13.97
C PRO A 240 -11.90 1.51 14.07
N LEU A 241 -12.21 0.71 13.04
CA LEU A 241 -13.39 -0.16 13.02
C LEU A 241 -13.12 -1.53 13.68
N LEU A 242 -11.86 -1.99 13.70
CA LEU A 242 -11.52 -3.33 14.18
C LEU A 242 -11.95 -3.61 15.64
N PRO A 243 -11.84 -2.67 16.60
CA PRO A 243 -12.32 -2.88 17.97
C PRO A 243 -13.81 -3.26 18.08
N TRP A 244 -14.62 -2.83 17.12
CA TRP A 244 -16.04 -3.12 17.07
C TRP A 244 -16.37 -4.49 16.48
N LEU A 245 -15.51 -5.01 15.60
CA LEU A 245 -15.76 -6.24 14.84
C LEU A 245 -15.11 -7.47 15.46
N LEU A 246 -14.05 -7.29 16.24
CA LEU A 246 -13.21 -8.36 16.76
C LEU A 246 -13.34 -8.51 18.27
N ALA A 247 -13.43 -9.74 18.74
CA ALA A 247 -13.46 -10.10 20.17
C ALA A 247 -12.06 -10.34 20.72
N GLU A 248 -11.14 -10.76 19.85
CA GLU A 248 -9.79 -11.17 20.18
C GLU A 248 -8.80 -10.47 19.24
N GLN A 249 -7.52 -10.62 19.52
CA GLN A 249 -6.45 -10.09 18.70
C GLN A 249 -6.43 -10.80 17.34
N PRO A 250 -6.62 -10.07 16.22
CA PRO A 250 -6.52 -10.70 14.91
C PRO A 250 -5.05 -10.95 14.56
N VAL A 251 -4.81 -12.04 13.89
CA VAL A 251 -3.50 -12.38 13.35
C VAL A 251 -3.38 -11.94 11.90
N SER A 252 -2.20 -11.51 11.51
CA SER A 252 -1.85 -11.19 10.12
C SER A 252 -0.61 -11.94 9.70
N VAL A 253 -0.61 -12.46 8.49
CA VAL A 253 0.58 -13.00 7.86
C VAL A 253 1.48 -11.84 7.42
N GLY A 254 2.76 -11.94 7.70
CA GLY A 254 3.75 -10.93 7.38
C GLY A 254 4.09 -10.84 5.90
N VAL A 255 4.98 -9.92 5.61
CA VAL A 255 5.59 -9.73 4.30
C VAL A 255 7.11 -9.74 4.42
N GLU A 256 7.78 -10.03 3.32
CA GLU A 256 9.21 -9.78 3.18
C GLU A 256 9.45 -8.80 2.03
N TRP A 257 10.49 -7.99 2.18
CA TRP A 257 10.79 -6.85 1.35
C TRP A 257 12.01 -7.15 0.49
N LEU A 258 11.95 -6.83 -0.79
CA LEU A 258 13.10 -7.00 -1.69
C LEU A 258 14.10 -5.85 -1.46
N SER A 259 15.31 -6.19 -1.00
CA SER A 259 16.37 -5.20 -0.80
C SER A 259 17.07 -4.90 -2.11
N THR A 260 16.89 -3.68 -2.63
CA THR A 260 17.66 -3.11 -3.74
C THR A 260 17.97 -1.64 -3.47
N PRO A 261 18.95 -1.03 -4.11
CA PRO A 261 19.21 0.41 -3.95
C PRO A 261 18.00 1.27 -4.33
N ALA A 262 17.22 0.87 -5.35
CA ALA A 262 16.03 1.60 -5.75
C ALA A 262 14.92 1.50 -4.68
N ASN A 263 14.68 0.29 -4.14
CA ASN A 263 13.69 0.08 -3.09
C ASN A 263 14.05 0.82 -1.80
N GLN A 264 15.33 0.85 -1.41
CA GLN A 264 15.79 1.63 -0.26
C GLN A 264 15.50 3.13 -0.46
N ARG A 265 15.89 3.71 -1.60
CA ARG A 265 15.60 5.13 -1.91
C ARG A 265 14.10 5.43 -1.92
N ALA A 266 13.31 4.54 -2.50
CA ALA A 266 11.85 4.71 -2.54
C ALA A 266 11.22 4.72 -1.14
N HIS A 267 11.72 3.89 -0.21
CA HIS A 267 11.29 3.91 1.20
C HIS A 267 11.76 5.14 1.97
N GLU A 268 12.90 5.72 1.63
CA GLU A 268 13.37 7.00 2.21
C GLU A 268 12.44 8.17 1.87
N GLN A 269 11.89 8.17 0.66
CA GLN A 269 11.15 9.30 0.10
C GLN A 269 9.63 9.23 0.33
N ILE A 270 9.07 8.04 0.62
CA ILE A 270 7.63 7.80 0.56
C ILE A 270 6.83 8.70 1.49
N CYS A 271 7.28 8.89 2.74
CA CYS A 271 6.52 9.66 3.72
C CYS A 271 6.57 11.17 3.41
N ALA A 272 7.70 11.68 2.98
CA ALA A 272 7.80 13.09 2.57
C ALA A 272 6.90 13.39 1.37
N ARG A 273 6.76 12.44 0.45
CA ARG A 273 5.97 12.60 -0.78
C ARG A 273 4.46 12.40 -0.58
N TYR A 274 4.05 11.40 0.22
CA TYR A 274 2.65 10.96 0.28
C TYR A 274 1.98 11.10 1.66
N ALA A 275 2.75 11.32 2.71
CA ALA A 275 2.26 11.49 4.08
C ALA A 275 3.13 12.50 4.84
N PRO A 276 3.28 13.74 4.35
CA PRO A 276 4.15 14.73 4.98
C PRO A 276 3.69 15.00 6.42
N GLY A 277 4.64 14.90 7.38
CA GLY A 277 4.35 15.12 8.79
C GLY A 277 3.75 13.94 9.54
N ASP A 278 3.46 12.80 8.89
CA ASP A 278 2.97 11.61 9.56
C ASP A 278 4.12 10.83 10.24
N ALA A 279 4.21 10.97 11.56
CA ALA A 279 5.23 10.29 12.38
C ALA A 279 5.12 8.76 12.31
N ALA A 280 3.92 8.20 12.17
CA ALA A 280 3.72 6.76 12.07
C ALA A 280 4.26 6.23 10.73
N CYS A 281 4.05 6.97 9.63
CA CYS A 281 4.67 6.67 8.34
C CYS A 281 6.20 6.66 8.46
N VAL A 282 6.79 7.69 9.08
CA VAL A 282 8.25 7.82 9.23
C VAL A 282 8.83 6.65 10.02
N LEU A 283 8.24 6.30 11.16
CA LEU A 283 8.68 5.17 11.99
C LEU A 283 8.60 3.84 11.23
N PHE A 284 7.51 3.62 10.50
CA PHE A 284 7.36 2.42 9.69
C PHE A 284 8.40 2.36 8.56
N ALA A 285 8.59 3.45 7.81
CA ALA A 285 9.59 3.52 6.75
C ALA A 285 11.01 3.29 7.28
N GLN A 286 11.34 3.85 8.44
CA GLN A 286 12.64 3.62 9.10
C GLN A 286 12.85 2.15 9.49
N SER A 287 11.82 1.48 10.01
CA SER A 287 11.91 0.06 10.35
C SER A 287 12.14 -0.84 9.13
N VAL A 288 11.46 -0.53 8.01
CA VAL A 288 11.68 -1.22 6.73
C VAL A 288 13.09 -0.96 6.20
N LEU A 289 13.54 0.30 6.21
CA LEU A 289 14.89 0.66 5.76
C LEU A 289 15.99 -0.02 6.56
N ALA A 290 15.84 -0.11 7.88
CA ALA A 290 16.78 -0.82 8.74
C ALA A 290 16.87 -2.30 8.34
N ALA A 291 15.74 -2.96 8.09
CA ALA A 291 15.71 -4.34 7.63
C ALA A 291 16.35 -4.52 6.24
N LEU A 292 16.02 -3.63 5.28
CA LEU A 292 16.58 -3.66 3.93
C LEU A 292 18.11 -3.50 3.92
N ARG A 293 18.63 -2.60 4.75
CA ARG A 293 20.08 -2.35 4.85
C ARG A 293 20.85 -3.46 5.57
N ALA A 294 20.18 -4.30 6.33
CA ALA A 294 20.77 -5.42 7.05
C ALA A 294 21.05 -6.65 6.17
N VAL A 295 20.58 -6.66 4.92
CA VAL A 295 20.73 -7.79 4.00
C VAL A 295 21.39 -7.35 2.68
N PRO A 296 22.05 -8.25 1.94
CA PRO A 296 22.61 -7.94 0.63
C PRO A 296 21.55 -7.49 -0.38
N SER A 297 21.98 -6.71 -1.40
CA SER A 297 21.11 -6.36 -2.53
C SER A 297 20.61 -7.61 -3.25
N GLY A 298 19.33 -7.62 -3.58
CA GLY A 298 18.62 -8.76 -4.18
C GLY A 298 18.09 -9.80 -3.19
N ALA A 299 18.43 -9.67 -1.89
CA ALA A 299 17.92 -10.53 -0.85
C ALA A 299 16.59 -10.04 -0.25
N TRP A 300 15.89 -10.95 0.42
CA TRP A 300 14.65 -10.66 1.13
C TRP A 300 14.91 -10.27 2.58
N ALA A 301 14.28 -9.20 3.03
CA ALA A 301 14.36 -8.66 4.38
C ALA A 301 13.00 -8.75 5.09
N ARG A 302 13.01 -8.96 6.41
CA ARG A 302 11.81 -8.95 7.26
C ARG A 302 12.00 -7.95 8.38
N VAL A 303 11.00 -7.11 8.62
CA VAL A 303 11.01 -6.17 9.76
C VAL A 303 10.95 -6.94 11.09
N GLN A 304 10.21 -8.06 11.11
CA GLN A 304 10.16 -9.00 12.24
C GLN A 304 10.70 -10.33 11.76
N ALA A 305 12.03 -10.49 11.84
CA ALA A 305 12.76 -11.60 11.22
C ALA A 305 12.31 -12.98 11.70
N ASP A 306 11.89 -13.10 12.96
CA ASP A 306 11.48 -14.33 13.65
C ASP A 306 9.98 -14.63 13.57
N ARG A 307 9.18 -13.73 12.97
CA ARG A 307 7.72 -13.85 12.95
C ARG A 307 7.15 -13.98 11.54
N PHE A 308 6.54 -15.11 11.28
CA PHE A 308 5.71 -15.35 10.09
C PHE A 308 4.32 -14.72 10.24
N VAL A 309 3.76 -14.81 11.46
CA VAL A 309 2.43 -14.28 11.82
C VAL A 309 2.58 -13.36 13.03
N TYR A 310 1.86 -12.27 13.05
CA TYR A 310 1.86 -11.31 14.15
C TYR A 310 0.43 -10.88 14.53
N GLU A 311 0.26 -10.48 15.79
CA GLU A 311 -0.97 -9.88 16.29
C GLU A 311 -1.03 -8.39 15.95
N ARG A 312 -2.24 -7.88 15.68
CA ARG A 312 -2.43 -6.48 15.26
C ARG A 312 -2.60 -5.47 16.39
N GLY A 313 -2.59 -5.89 17.65
CA GLY A 313 -2.71 -4.98 18.79
C GLY A 313 -4.08 -4.30 18.90
N VAL A 314 -5.17 -4.99 18.59
CA VAL A 314 -6.54 -4.46 18.69
C VAL A 314 -7.06 -4.61 20.12
N VAL A 315 -7.62 -3.52 20.69
CA VAL A 315 -8.34 -3.56 21.96
C VAL A 315 -9.83 -3.59 21.67
N PRO A 316 -10.53 -4.71 21.91
CA PRO A 316 -11.95 -4.84 21.55
C PRO A 316 -12.87 -3.90 22.35
N GLU A 317 -13.93 -3.42 21.70
CA GLU A 317 -15.04 -2.73 22.38
C GLU A 317 -15.80 -3.72 23.27
N LYS A 318 -16.23 -3.26 24.44
CA LYS A 318 -16.98 -4.09 25.41
C LYS A 318 -18.32 -4.58 24.86
N ARG A 319 -18.98 -3.77 24.04
CA ARG A 319 -20.25 -4.10 23.38
C ARG A 319 -20.06 -4.02 21.88
N ARG A 320 -20.30 -5.12 21.21
CA ARG A 320 -20.12 -5.31 19.76
C ARG A 320 -21.42 -5.79 19.10
N PRO A 321 -21.57 -5.68 17.78
CA PRO A 321 -22.70 -6.27 17.07
C PRO A 321 -22.71 -7.80 17.26
N GLN A 322 -23.91 -8.37 17.21
CA GLN A 322 -24.11 -9.82 17.29
C GLN A 322 -23.84 -10.50 15.94
N LYS A 323 -24.24 -9.83 14.85
CA LYS A 323 -24.05 -10.32 13.48
C LYS A 323 -23.51 -9.20 12.61
N VAL A 324 -22.52 -9.52 11.80
CA VAL A 324 -21.92 -8.60 10.82
C VAL A 324 -21.88 -9.28 9.45
N ALA A 325 -22.47 -8.64 8.46
CA ALA A 325 -22.29 -8.98 7.05
C ALA A 325 -21.32 -7.98 6.42
N VAL A 326 -20.24 -8.46 5.83
CA VAL A 326 -19.35 -7.63 5.02
C VAL A 326 -19.70 -7.88 3.56
N LEU A 327 -20.27 -6.86 2.90
CA LEU A 327 -20.55 -6.90 1.46
C LEU A 327 -19.30 -6.53 0.68
N MET A 328 -18.89 -7.40 -0.23
CA MET A 328 -17.68 -7.30 -1.03
C MET A 328 -17.93 -7.63 -2.50
N ASP A 329 -17.09 -7.15 -3.37
CA ASP A 329 -17.13 -7.39 -4.81
C ASP A 329 -15.74 -7.55 -5.44
N ARG A 330 -15.70 -7.56 -6.78
CA ARG A 330 -14.47 -7.73 -7.56
C ARG A 330 -13.56 -6.51 -7.56
N ASP A 331 -14.02 -5.37 -7.07
CA ASP A 331 -13.22 -4.13 -6.98
C ASP A 331 -12.52 -4.01 -5.63
N CYS A 332 -12.93 -4.82 -4.61
CA CYS A 332 -12.24 -4.89 -3.34
C CYS A 332 -10.82 -5.46 -3.50
N GLY A 333 -9.81 -4.59 -3.52
CA GLY A 333 -8.40 -4.96 -3.72
C GLY A 333 -7.47 -4.47 -2.61
N SER A 334 -6.26 -5.00 -2.56
CA SER A 334 -5.19 -4.49 -1.70
C SER A 334 -5.57 -4.44 -0.21
N SER A 335 -5.52 -3.27 0.43
CA SER A 335 -5.92 -3.10 1.83
C SER A 335 -7.38 -3.48 2.09
N CYS A 336 -8.27 -3.47 1.07
CA CYS A 336 -9.60 -4.03 1.21
C CYS A 336 -9.54 -5.54 1.43
N GLU A 337 -8.70 -6.27 0.72
CA GLU A 337 -8.49 -7.71 0.93
C GLU A 337 -7.87 -8.01 2.29
N GLN A 338 -6.91 -7.19 2.72
CA GLN A 338 -6.34 -7.33 4.06
C GLN A 338 -7.40 -7.06 5.15
N PHE A 339 -8.32 -6.12 4.93
CA PHE A 339 -9.48 -5.90 5.79
C PHE A 339 -10.35 -7.16 5.87
N LEU A 340 -10.73 -7.74 4.71
CA LEU A 340 -11.55 -8.96 4.66
C LEU A 340 -10.90 -10.12 5.44
N LEU A 341 -9.59 -10.37 5.22
CA LEU A 341 -8.83 -11.41 5.92
C LEU A 341 -8.73 -11.15 7.44
N THR A 342 -8.74 -9.89 7.84
CA THR A 342 -8.69 -9.49 9.25
C THR A 342 -10.05 -9.69 9.92
N VAL A 343 -11.13 -9.14 9.33
CA VAL A 343 -12.44 -9.12 9.99
C VAL A 343 -13.16 -10.46 9.95
N ARG A 344 -12.87 -11.34 8.98
CA ARG A 344 -13.43 -12.71 8.98
C ARG A 344 -13.03 -13.56 10.18
N GLN A 345 -12.03 -13.13 10.96
CA GLN A 345 -11.64 -13.76 12.21
C GLN A 345 -12.62 -13.43 13.36
N GLY A 346 -13.52 -12.45 13.17
CA GLY A 346 -14.57 -12.12 14.14
C GLY A 346 -15.68 -13.17 14.15
N LEU A 347 -16.06 -13.66 15.34
CA LEU A 347 -17.03 -14.76 15.52
C LEU A 347 -18.40 -14.51 14.85
N GLY A 348 -18.87 -13.25 14.85
CA GLY A 348 -20.16 -12.87 14.26
C GLY A 348 -20.08 -12.35 12.83
N VAL A 349 -18.90 -12.39 12.20
CA VAL A 349 -18.65 -11.79 10.87
C VAL A 349 -18.79 -12.84 9.78
N LYS A 350 -19.50 -12.47 8.70
CA LYS A 350 -19.59 -13.23 7.45
C LYS A 350 -19.30 -12.33 6.27
N LEU A 351 -18.51 -12.82 5.32
CA LEU A 351 -18.24 -12.17 4.05
C LEU A 351 -19.29 -12.61 3.03
N LEU A 352 -19.95 -11.65 2.39
CA LEU A 352 -20.99 -11.90 1.40
C LEU A 352 -20.70 -11.13 0.11
N GLY A 353 -20.91 -11.73 -1.04
CA GLY A 353 -20.70 -11.04 -2.31
C GLY A 353 -19.97 -11.89 -3.34
N ARG A 354 -19.03 -11.28 -4.03
CA ARG A 354 -18.19 -11.90 -5.08
C ARG A 354 -16.75 -11.97 -4.61
N PRO A 355 -15.92 -12.87 -5.16
CA PRO A 355 -14.49 -12.89 -4.88
C PRO A 355 -13.88 -11.49 -5.06
N SER A 356 -12.94 -11.12 -4.21
CA SER A 356 -12.22 -9.85 -4.30
C SER A 356 -11.34 -9.76 -5.56
N PHE A 357 -10.66 -8.63 -5.75
CA PHE A 357 -9.85 -8.36 -6.94
C PHE A 357 -8.68 -9.33 -7.10
N GLY A 358 -7.99 -9.69 -6.02
CA GLY A 358 -6.76 -10.49 -6.07
C GLY A 358 -5.52 -9.63 -6.38
N ALA A 359 -5.17 -8.74 -5.46
CA ALA A 359 -3.97 -7.90 -5.52
C ALA A 359 -3.44 -7.62 -4.11
N LEU A 360 -2.94 -8.66 -3.42
CA LEU A 360 -2.42 -8.56 -2.06
C LEU A 360 -1.07 -9.25 -1.88
N ASP A 361 -0.74 -10.24 -2.71
CA ASP A 361 0.46 -11.05 -2.51
C ASP A 361 1.74 -10.28 -2.81
N TYR A 362 1.71 -9.37 -3.78
CA TYR A 362 2.78 -8.42 -4.06
C TYR A 362 2.26 -7.01 -3.78
N SER A 363 2.86 -6.31 -2.81
CA SER A 363 2.26 -5.10 -2.24
C SER A 363 3.30 -4.05 -1.84
N ASN A 364 2.85 -3.06 -1.04
CA ASN A 364 3.69 -1.96 -0.59
C ASN A 364 4.29 -1.17 -1.76
N MET A 365 3.38 -0.63 -2.57
CA MET A 365 3.68 0.06 -3.82
C MET A 365 4.59 1.26 -3.64
N ARG A 366 5.54 1.42 -4.57
CA ARG A 366 6.43 2.57 -4.64
C ARG A 366 6.48 3.09 -6.07
N PRO A 367 6.57 4.41 -6.26
CA PRO A 367 6.76 4.98 -7.58
C PRO A 367 8.24 5.02 -7.95
N PHE A 368 8.48 4.80 -9.22
CA PHE A 368 9.76 5.04 -9.89
C PHE A 368 9.52 5.94 -11.09
N THR A 369 10.12 7.12 -11.10
CA THR A 369 10.02 8.02 -12.25
C THR A 369 10.78 7.44 -13.43
N LEU A 370 10.05 7.17 -14.52
CA LEU A 370 10.59 6.60 -15.75
C LEU A 370 11.55 7.59 -16.46
N PRO A 371 12.45 7.10 -17.34
CA PRO A 371 13.52 7.92 -17.90
C PRO A 371 13.09 9.13 -18.71
N SER A 372 11.85 9.20 -19.20
CA SER A 372 11.31 10.42 -19.84
C SER A 372 11.04 11.55 -18.85
N GLY A 373 10.96 11.27 -17.55
CA GLY A 373 10.53 12.20 -16.51
C GLY A 373 9.02 12.49 -16.49
N ARG A 374 8.25 11.96 -17.46
CA ARG A 374 6.82 12.27 -17.62
C ARG A 374 5.90 11.33 -16.84
N ARG A 375 6.39 10.16 -16.42
CA ARG A 375 5.57 9.08 -15.89
C ARG A 375 6.23 8.40 -14.71
N ASP A 376 5.40 7.95 -13.78
CA ASP A 376 5.81 7.13 -12.63
C ASP A 376 5.31 5.70 -12.81
N LEU A 377 6.25 4.73 -12.79
CA LEU A 377 5.96 3.32 -12.69
C LEU A 377 5.72 2.96 -11.23
N TRP A 378 4.53 2.49 -10.90
CA TRP A 378 4.18 1.96 -9.59
C TRP A 378 4.40 0.46 -9.57
N TYR A 379 5.20 -0.03 -8.63
CA TYR A 379 5.61 -1.42 -8.55
C TYR A 379 5.62 -1.89 -7.09
N ALA A 380 5.50 -3.21 -6.88
CA ALA A 380 5.49 -3.82 -5.55
C ALA A 380 6.91 -4.00 -5.02
N THR A 381 7.15 -3.63 -3.75
CA THR A 381 8.46 -3.79 -3.09
C THR A 381 8.49 -4.94 -2.08
N SER A 382 7.35 -5.58 -1.84
CA SER A 382 7.25 -6.72 -0.91
C SER A 382 6.39 -7.84 -1.48
N ARG A 383 6.61 -9.05 -0.97
CA ARG A 383 5.75 -10.20 -1.20
C ARG A 383 5.22 -10.78 0.12
N SER A 384 4.04 -11.36 0.06
CA SER A 384 3.40 -11.99 1.20
C SER A 384 4.10 -13.30 1.59
N LEU A 385 4.24 -13.54 2.88
CA LEU A 385 4.68 -14.83 3.42
C LEU A 385 3.59 -15.93 3.29
N ARG A 386 2.41 -15.62 2.73
CA ARG A 386 1.40 -16.62 2.32
C ARG A 386 1.87 -17.45 1.14
N LEU A 387 2.72 -16.88 0.29
CA LEU A 387 3.22 -17.53 -0.91
C LEU A 387 4.19 -18.67 -0.60
N PRO A 388 4.17 -19.75 -1.38
CA PRO A 388 3.23 -20.07 -2.46
C PRO A 388 1.95 -20.80 -2.01
N GLN A 389 1.79 -21.09 -0.69
CA GLN A 389 0.78 -22.04 -0.20
C GLN A 389 -0.64 -21.48 -0.17
N LEU A 390 -0.81 -20.18 0.10
CA LEU A 390 -2.10 -19.52 0.28
C LEU A 390 -2.18 -18.21 -0.53
N PRO A 391 -2.06 -18.26 -1.88
CA PRO A 391 -2.08 -17.08 -2.71
C PRO A 391 -3.45 -16.40 -2.67
N VAL A 392 -3.46 -15.07 -2.63
CA VAL A 392 -4.65 -14.23 -2.77
C VAL A 392 -4.78 -13.74 -4.21
N ASP A 393 -3.70 -13.35 -4.85
CA ASP A 393 -3.72 -12.75 -6.21
C ASP A 393 -4.30 -13.69 -7.27
N ALA A 394 -4.24 -15.01 -7.05
CA ALA A 394 -4.76 -15.99 -7.98
C ALA A 394 -6.30 -16.02 -8.05
N PHE A 395 -6.98 -15.84 -6.91
CA PHE A 395 -8.43 -16.10 -6.79
C PHE A 395 -9.19 -14.97 -6.09
N GLY A 396 -8.49 -14.02 -5.47
CA GLY A 396 -9.07 -13.07 -4.52
C GLY A 396 -9.42 -13.73 -3.18
N VAL A 397 -9.91 -12.95 -2.25
CA VAL A 397 -10.53 -13.43 -1.01
C VAL A 397 -11.94 -13.93 -1.36
N LEU A 398 -12.22 -15.19 -1.07
CA LEU A 398 -13.54 -15.77 -1.34
C LEU A 398 -14.53 -15.36 -0.24
N PRO A 399 -15.79 -15.01 -0.59
CA PRO A 399 -16.83 -14.78 0.38
C PRO A 399 -17.27 -16.09 1.06
N ASP A 400 -17.81 -15.99 2.28
CA ASP A 400 -18.45 -17.11 2.97
C ASP A 400 -19.79 -17.49 2.32
N ILE A 401 -20.46 -16.48 1.72
CA ILE A 401 -21.72 -16.65 0.97
C ILE A 401 -21.56 -15.93 -0.37
N LEU A 402 -21.51 -16.72 -1.44
CA LEU A 402 -21.46 -16.19 -2.80
C LEU A 402 -22.83 -15.61 -3.20
N LEU A 403 -22.85 -14.38 -3.67
CA LEU A 403 -24.04 -13.73 -4.20
C LEU A 403 -23.97 -13.66 -5.73
N PRO A 404 -25.13 -13.64 -6.44
CA PRO A 404 -25.17 -13.50 -7.89
C PRO A 404 -24.53 -12.19 -8.36
N GLU A 405 -24.04 -12.14 -9.60
CA GLU A 405 -23.55 -10.90 -10.21
C GLU A 405 -24.69 -9.87 -10.32
N LEU A 406 -24.37 -8.61 -10.10
CA LEU A 406 -25.32 -7.52 -10.32
C LEU A 406 -25.54 -7.32 -11.82
N GLN A 407 -26.80 -7.23 -12.25
CA GLN A 407 -27.15 -7.17 -13.68
C GLN A 407 -27.53 -5.75 -14.13
N GLY A 408 -27.88 -4.87 -13.18
CA GLY A 408 -28.31 -3.54 -13.54
C GLY A 408 -28.43 -2.53 -12.41
N PRO A 409 -28.82 -1.30 -12.75
CA PRO A 409 -29.04 -0.24 -11.78
C PRO A 409 -30.13 -0.65 -10.76
N GLY A 410 -29.83 -0.48 -9.48
CA GLY A 410 -30.75 -0.84 -8.39
C GLY A 410 -30.49 -2.20 -7.77
N ASP A 411 -29.79 -3.14 -8.42
CA ASP A 411 -29.47 -4.45 -7.86
C ASP A 411 -28.63 -4.34 -6.58
N ALA A 412 -27.70 -3.39 -6.53
CA ALA A 412 -26.90 -3.13 -5.35
C ALA A 412 -27.76 -2.74 -4.13
N ALA A 413 -28.83 -1.97 -4.32
CA ALA A 413 -29.77 -1.61 -3.27
C ALA A 413 -30.66 -2.80 -2.86
N ALA A 414 -31.11 -3.60 -3.83
CA ALA A 414 -31.87 -4.80 -3.58
C ALA A 414 -31.06 -5.86 -2.83
N GLU A 415 -29.78 -6.03 -3.18
CA GLU A 415 -28.83 -6.88 -2.48
C GLU A 415 -28.63 -6.43 -1.02
N LEU A 416 -28.42 -5.13 -0.80
CA LEU A 416 -28.31 -4.58 0.55
C LEU A 416 -29.54 -4.89 1.41
N GLN A 417 -30.76 -4.75 0.83
CA GLN A 417 -32.01 -5.09 1.51
C GLN A 417 -32.15 -6.60 1.79
N ALA A 418 -31.70 -7.44 0.86
CA ALA A 418 -31.72 -8.89 1.04
C ALA A 418 -30.78 -9.33 2.18
N VAL A 419 -29.58 -8.75 2.24
CA VAL A 419 -28.62 -8.99 3.32
C VAL A 419 -29.15 -8.47 4.66
N GLN A 420 -29.80 -7.33 4.69
CA GLN A 420 -30.47 -6.82 5.90
C GLN A 420 -31.54 -7.80 6.41
N ARG A 421 -32.42 -8.29 5.53
CA ARG A 421 -33.44 -9.30 5.93
C ARG A 421 -32.81 -10.58 6.43
N TRP A 422 -31.72 -11.05 5.78
CA TRP A 422 -31.00 -12.24 6.22
C TRP A 422 -30.40 -12.09 7.63
N LEU A 423 -29.78 -10.97 7.93
CA LEU A 423 -29.26 -10.68 9.28
C LEU A 423 -30.36 -10.70 10.34
N GLU A 424 -31.59 -10.31 9.99
CA GLU A 424 -32.74 -10.30 10.87
C GLU A 424 -33.52 -11.63 10.96
N GLY A 425 -32.97 -12.69 10.36
CA GLY A 425 -33.53 -14.04 10.42
C GLY A 425 -34.31 -14.48 9.18
N GLY A 426 -34.30 -13.68 8.11
CA GLY A 426 -34.91 -14.03 6.82
C GLY A 426 -33.98 -14.90 5.95
N SER A 427 -34.45 -15.17 4.73
CA SER A 427 -33.70 -15.95 3.72
C SER A 427 -33.09 -15.06 2.64
N LEU A 428 -31.93 -15.46 2.08
CA LEU A 428 -31.31 -14.86 0.90
C LEU A 428 -31.93 -15.30 -0.44
N GLN A 429 -32.93 -16.19 -0.44
CA GLN A 429 -33.45 -16.87 -1.63
C GLN A 429 -34.17 -15.98 -2.68
N ARG A 430 -34.24 -14.66 -2.52
CA ARG A 430 -34.84 -13.73 -3.46
C ARG A 430 -33.92 -12.59 -3.81
N LEU A 431 -32.71 -12.92 -4.32
CA LEU A 431 -31.83 -11.91 -4.91
C LEU A 431 -32.20 -11.72 -6.39
N PRO A 432 -32.18 -10.48 -6.92
CA PRO A 432 -32.28 -10.24 -8.36
C PRO A 432 -31.20 -11.07 -9.09
N GLY A 433 -31.56 -11.70 -10.19
CA GLY A 433 -30.63 -12.55 -10.98
C GLY A 433 -30.74 -14.06 -10.72
N THR A 434 -31.44 -14.53 -9.69
CA THR A 434 -31.79 -15.97 -9.56
C THR A 434 -33.06 -16.32 -10.37
N GLY A 435 -33.20 -15.78 -11.59
CA GLY A 435 -34.22 -16.16 -12.53
C GLY A 435 -34.06 -17.64 -12.87
N GLY A 436 -35.00 -18.46 -12.43
CA GLY A 436 -35.01 -19.91 -12.49
C GLY A 436 -34.70 -20.45 -13.89
N GLY A 437 -33.51 -20.95 -14.05
CA GLY A 437 -33.32 -22.07 -14.95
C GLY A 437 -34.04 -23.23 -14.32
N LYS A 438 -35.18 -23.65 -14.89
CA LYS A 438 -35.77 -24.97 -14.60
C LYS A 438 -34.71 -26.03 -14.94
N PRO A 439 -34.65 -27.13 -14.17
CA PRO A 439 -33.72 -28.22 -14.39
C PRO A 439 -33.88 -28.86 -15.75
#